data_bc450512cc56aa6fe231d639f9ba4eef
#
_entry.id   bc450512cc56aa6fe231d639f9ba4eef
#
_cell.length_a   1.000
_cell.length_b   1.000
_cell.length_c   1.000
_cell.angle_alpha   90.00
_cell.angle_beta   90.00
_cell.angle_gamma   90.00
#
_symmetry.space_group_name_H-M   'P 1'
#
loop_
_entity.id
_entity.type
_entity.pdbx_description
1 polymer ?
#
loop_
_entity_poly.entity_id
_entity_poly.type
_entity_poly.pdbx_seq_one_letter_code
_entity_poly.pdbx_strand_id
1 'polypeptide(L)'
;MKFYRLEKTNYFKVWTMAILKSLGLGLMLTIAIMIIFGYKFMIVSSGSMEPVMPVGSLIIVTPCDYEDLKLGDIVTMEGSGINLTHRIHGKVIDQGGEWVIIDEDDPRYNSSEAIWYTKGDNTETVDGPLTKNIVGKVYENNIFKIVGVLVRYVKANYIMIIILAILLIGFVEVLNYLKGKLEIEDVECYENDEE
;
A
#
# COMPACT_ATOMS: atom_id res chain seq x y z
N MET A 1 -7.49 14.60 -57.53
CA MET A 1 -8.51 14.24 -56.52
C MET A 1 -7.76 13.56 -55.34
N LYS A 2 -7.62 14.21 -54.15
CA LYS A 2 -6.86 13.61 -53.07
C LYS A 2 -7.71 12.55 -52.37
N PHE A 3 -7.34 11.29 -52.48
CA PHE A 3 -7.96 10.20 -51.73
C PHE A 3 -7.33 10.13 -50.35
N TYR A 4 -8.10 10.43 -49.30
CA TYR A 4 -7.67 10.18 -47.93
C TYR A 4 -7.85 8.70 -47.62
N ARG A 5 -6.75 7.99 -47.37
CA ARG A 5 -6.77 6.63 -46.84
C ARG A 5 -7.27 6.69 -45.40
N LEU A 6 -8.47 6.22 -45.14
CA LEU A 6 -8.98 6.07 -43.77
C LEU A 6 -8.15 4.98 -43.06
N GLU A 7 -7.34 5.41 -42.11
CA GLU A 7 -6.60 4.47 -41.26
C GLU A 7 -7.61 3.60 -40.48
N LYS A 8 -7.49 2.28 -40.66
CA LYS A 8 -8.37 1.30 -40.00
C LYS A 8 -8.08 1.29 -38.52
N THR A 9 -8.85 2.06 -37.76
CA THR A 9 -8.71 2.16 -36.30
C THR A 9 -8.81 0.76 -35.70
N ASN A 10 -7.78 0.34 -35.00
CA ASN A 10 -7.79 -0.95 -34.31
C ASN A 10 -8.66 -0.85 -33.05
N TYR A 11 -9.96 -1.07 -33.20
CA TYR A 11 -10.96 -0.96 -32.13
C TYR A 11 -10.58 -1.80 -30.90
N PHE A 12 -9.96 -2.96 -31.08
CA PHE A 12 -9.50 -3.78 -29.97
C PHE A 12 -8.48 -3.02 -29.08
N LYS A 13 -7.49 -2.36 -29.68
CA LYS A 13 -6.50 -1.54 -28.95
C LYS A 13 -7.15 -0.36 -28.24
N VAL A 14 -8.12 0.30 -28.85
CA VAL A 14 -8.84 1.43 -28.25
C VAL A 14 -9.63 0.97 -27.03
N TRP A 15 -10.38 -0.13 -27.13
CA TRP A 15 -11.16 -0.67 -26.03
C TRP A 15 -10.29 -1.18 -24.87
N THR A 16 -9.21 -1.89 -25.16
CA THR A 16 -8.28 -2.37 -24.11
C THR A 16 -7.64 -1.22 -23.35
N MET A 17 -7.20 -0.16 -24.05
CA MET A 17 -6.66 1.04 -23.40
C MET A 17 -7.71 1.79 -22.58
N ALA A 18 -8.96 1.87 -23.05
CA ALA A 18 -10.05 2.51 -22.31
C ALA A 18 -10.35 1.75 -21.01
N ILE A 19 -10.42 0.41 -21.06
CA ILE A 19 -10.63 -0.45 -19.89
C ILE A 19 -9.49 -0.28 -18.87
N LEU A 20 -8.22 -0.33 -19.33
CA LEU A 20 -7.06 -0.16 -18.45
C LEU A 20 -7.07 1.21 -17.76
N LYS A 21 -7.39 2.28 -18.49
CA LYS A 21 -7.47 3.63 -17.92
C LYS A 21 -8.61 3.74 -16.90
N SER A 22 -9.79 3.16 -17.19
CA SER A 22 -10.92 3.21 -16.26
C SER A 22 -10.66 2.39 -14.98
N LEU A 23 -10.01 1.22 -15.09
CA LEU A 23 -9.56 0.44 -13.92
C LEU A 23 -8.54 1.21 -13.07
N GLY A 24 -7.56 1.84 -13.70
CA GLY A 24 -6.56 2.65 -13.00
C GLY A 24 -7.19 3.84 -12.26
N LEU A 25 -8.09 4.55 -12.94
CA LEU A 25 -8.83 5.68 -12.33
C LEU A 25 -9.71 5.20 -11.16
N GLY A 26 -10.42 4.08 -11.34
CA GLY A 26 -11.24 3.48 -10.28
C GLY A 26 -10.42 3.10 -9.06
N LEU A 27 -9.25 2.46 -9.24
CA LEU A 27 -8.35 2.12 -8.16
C LEU A 27 -7.83 3.36 -7.41
N MET A 28 -7.40 4.40 -8.15
CA MET A 28 -6.95 5.65 -7.54
C MET A 28 -8.05 6.31 -6.71
N LEU A 29 -9.28 6.34 -7.24
CA LEU A 29 -10.43 6.90 -6.53
C LEU A 29 -10.74 6.12 -5.25
N THR A 30 -10.70 4.78 -5.31
CA THR A 30 -10.91 3.92 -4.14
C THR A 30 -9.87 4.21 -3.05
N ILE A 31 -8.58 4.29 -3.39
CA ILE A 31 -7.52 4.62 -2.43
C ILE A 31 -7.73 6.02 -1.83
N ALA A 32 -8.08 7.01 -2.65
CA ALA A 32 -8.35 8.36 -2.17
C ALA A 32 -9.53 8.39 -1.19
N ILE A 33 -10.61 7.68 -1.47
CA ILE A 33 -11.76 7.53 -0.58
C ILE A 33 -11.33 6.88 0.75
N MET A 34 -10.56 5.79 0.70
CA MET A 34 -10.06 5.13 1.91
C MET A 34 -9.25 6.10 2.80
N ILE A 35 -8.34 6.90 2.20
CA ILE A 35 -7.55 7.90 2.94
C ILE A 35 -8.47 8.95 3.59
N ILE A 36 -9.49 9.43 2.90
CA ILE A 36 -10.47 10.39 3.44
C ILE A 36 -11.23 9.79 4.64
N PHE A 37 -11.54 8.48 4.60
CA PHE A 37 -12.17 7.76 5.71
C PHE A 37 -11.18 7.36 6.83
N GLY A 38 -9.93 7.86 6.80
CA GLY A 38 -8.95 7.67 7.86
C GLY A 38 -8.14 6.37 7.78
N TYR A 39 -8.30 5.56 6.73
CA TYR A 39 -7.44 4.39 6.52
C TYR A 39 -6.00 4.82 6.28
N LYS A 40 -5.04 4.13 6.90
CA LYS A 40 -3.61 4.39 6.69
C LYS A 40 -2.93 3.17 6.08
N PHE A 41 -2.04 3.41 5.14
CA PHE A 41 -1.23 2.40 4.46
C PHE A 41 0.19 2.49 5.00
N MET A 42 0.68 1.43 5.65
CA MET A 42 1.99 1.41 6.29
C MET A 42 2.80 0.19 5.86
N ILE A 43 4.13 0.35 5.90
CA ILE A 43 5.07 -0.75 5.64
C ILE A 43 5.69 -1.17 6.95
N VAL A 44 5.60 -2.45 7.27
CA VAL A 44 6.20 -3.07 8.45
C VAL A 44 7.72 -2.96 8.36
N SER A 45 8.34 -2.32 9.35
CA SER A 45 9.78 -2.06 9.37
C SER A 45 10.56 -2.93 10.36
N SER A 46 9.88 -3.56 11.33
CA SER A 46 10.49 -4.42 12.35
C SER A 46 9.85 -5.81 12.38
N GLY A 47 10.57 -6.79 12.92
CA GLY A 47 10.10 -8.18 13.05
C GLY A 47 9.33 -8.50 14.33
N SER A 48 8.92 -7.50 15.12
CA SER A 48 8.23 -7.71 16.40
C SER A 48 6.91 -8.46 16.30
N MET A 49 6.28 -8.43 15.13
CA MET A 49 5.00 -9.10 14.82
C MET A 49 5.16 -10.30 13.87
N GLU A 50 6.38 -10.81 13.69
CA GLU A 50 6.59 -12.06 12.94
C GLU A 50 6.04 -13.26 13.73
N PRO A 51 5.52 -14.30 13.06
CA PRO A 51 5.41 -14.47 11.59
C PRO A 51 4.16 -13.85 10.97
N VAL A 52 3.25 -13.26 11.75
CA VAL A 52 1.97 -12.72 11.25
C VAL A 52 2.21 -11.56 10.29
N MET A 53 3.07 -10.62 10.67
CA MET A 53 3.44 -9.46 9.85
C MET A 53 4.96 -9.44 9.57
N PRO A 54 5.44 -10.13 8.54
CA PRO A 54 6.84 -10.11 8.16
C PRO A 54 7.32 -8.71 7.77
N VAL A 55 8.60 -8.44 8.03
CA VAL A 55 9.23 -7.17 7.62
C VAL A 55 9.06 -6.92 6.13
N GLY A 56 8.62 -5.71 5.78
CA GLY A 56 8.32 -5.32 4.40
C GLY A 56 6.91 -5.63 3.94
N SER A 57 6.03 -6.13 4.79
CA SER A 57 4.62 -6.25 4.48
C SER A 57 3.96 -4.86 4.39
N LEU A 58 3.01 -4.71 3.47
CA LEU A 58 2.09 -3.57 3.48
C LEU A 58 0.90 -3.94 4.35
N ILE A 59 0.57 -3.08 5.30
CA ILE A 59 -0.62 -3.20 6.14
C ILE A 59 -1.58 -2.05 5.89
N ILE A 60 -2.88 -2.35 5.96
CA ILE A 60 -3.93 -1.34 5.93
C ILE A 60 -4.49 -1.23 7.35
N VAL A 61 -4.27 -0.07 7.95
CA VAL A 61 -4.79 0.28 9.27
C VAL A 61 -6.18 0.87 9.10
N THR A 62 -7.16 0.24 9.73
CA THR A 62 -8.56 0.66 9.73
C THR A 62 -8.79 1.54 10.96
N PRO A 63 -9.36 2.74 10.83
CA PRO A 63 -9.70 3.57 11.99
C PRO A 63 -10.66 2.82 12.90
N CYS A 64 -10.44 2.92 14.21
CA CYS A 64 -11.32 2.34 15.24
C CYS A 64 -11.28 3.18 16.50
N ASP A 65 -12.34 3.10 17.29
CA ASP A 65 -12.37 3.72 18.63
C ASP A 65 -11.79 2.77 19.68
N TYR A 66 -11.32 3.34 20.79
CA TYR A 66 -10.71 2.57 21.88
C TYR A 66 -11.68 1.55 22.48
N GLU A 67 -12.94 1.92 22.54
CA GLU A 67 -14.04 1.14 23.10
C GLU A 67 -14.38 -0.12 22.28
N ASP A 68 -14.03 -0.13 20.99
CA ASP A 68 -14.25 -1.25 20.07
C ASP A 68 -13.14 -2.30 20.12
N LEU A 69 -12.08 -2.04 20.89
CA LEU A 69 -10.94 -2.94 21.00
C LEU A 69 -11.26 -4.19 21.82
N LYS A 70 -10.70 -5.30 21.38
CA LYS A 70 -10.86 -6.62 21.99
C LYS A 70 -9.52 -7.30 22.19
N LEU A 71 -9.48 -8.23 23.12
CA LEU A 71 -8.35 -9.12 23.32
C LEU A 71 -7.99 -9.82 21.99
N GLY A 72 -6.70 -9.85 21.66
CA GLY A 72 -6.18 -10.43 20.43
C GLY A 72 -6.17 -9.50 19.21
N ASP A 73 -6.76 -8.31 19.31
CA ASP A 73 -6.72 -7.33 18.21
C ASP A 73 -5.29 -6.81 17.98
N ILE A 74 -4.95 -6.60 16.71
CA ILE A 74 -3.69 -5.97 16.33
C ILE A 74 -3.95 -4.48 16.17
N VAL A 75 -3.30 -3.64 16.97
CA VAL A 75 -3.51 -2.20 16.97
C VAL A 75 -2.23 -1.46 16.60
N THR A 76 -2.41 -0.37 15.89
CA THR A 76 -1.33 0.57 15.58
C THR A 76 -1.49 1.81 16.48
N MET A 77 -0.44 2.13 17.21
CA MET A 77 -0.35 3.28 18.13
C MET A 77 0.64 4.29 17.58
N GLU A 78 0.37 5.57 17.80
CA GLU A 78 1.32 6.64 17.57
C GLU A 78 2.18 6.83 18.82
N GLY A 79 3.47 6.46 18.72
CA GLY A 79 4.49 6.74 19.73
C GLY A 79 5.29 8.01 19.38
N SER A 80 6.40 8.26 20.06
CA SER A 80 7.28 9.44 19.91
C SER A 80 7.88 9.54 18.48
N GLY A 81 7.03 9.79 17.48
CA GLY A 81 7.40 9.90 16.05
C GLY A 81 7.50 8.58 15.29
N ILE A 82 7.15 7.46 15.91
CA ILE A 82 7.14 6.13 15.32
C ILE A 82 5.79 5.47 15.57
N ASN A 83 5.20 4.87 14.53
CA ASN A 83 4.01 4.05 14.70
C ASN A 83 4.42 2.64 15.14
N LEU A 84 3.89 2.19 16.26
CA LEU A 84 4.07 0.85 16.80
C LEU A 84 2.82 0.03 16.54
N THR A 85 2.98 -1.16 15.97
CA THR A 85 1.86 -2.08 15.70
C THR A 85 2.09 -3.38 16.45
N HIS A 86 1.25 -3.64 17.46
CA HIS A 86 1.35 -4.82 18.32
C HIS A 86 -0.04 -5.40 18.62
N ARG A 87 -0.07 -6.59 19.22
CA ARG A 87 -1.30 -7.29 19.59
C ARG A 87 -1.72 -6.97 21.02
N ILE A 88 -3.02 -6.81 21.25
CA ILE A 88 -3.60 -6.69 22.59
C ILE A 88 -3.54 -8.06 23.28
N HIS A 89 -2.83 -8.13 24.41
CA HIS A 89 -2.64 -9.36 25.17
C HIS A 89 -3.46 -9.41 26.47
N GLY A 90 -3.97 -8.30 26.96
CA GLY A 90 -4.76 -8.24 28.18
C GLY A 90 -4.89 -6.83 28.71
N LYS A 91 -5.24 -6.74 29.99
CA LYS A 91 -5.38 -5.45 30.67
C LYS A 91 -4.44 -5.31 31.85
N VAL A 92 -4.10 -4.07 32.15
CA VAL A 92 -3.32 -3.67 33.32
C VAL A 92 -4.09 -2.64 34.13
N ILE A 93 -3.79 -2.57 35.44
CA ILE A 93 -4.26 -1.53 36.35
C ILE A 93 -3.07 -0.86 37.04
N ASP A 94 -3.22 0.42 37.37
CA ASP A 94 -2.26 1.11 38.20
C ASP A 94 -2.48 0.76 39.69
N GLN A 95 -1.46 0.25 40.34
CA GLN A 95 -1.44 -0.03 41.77
C GLN A 95 -0.35 0.82 42.42
N GLY A 96 -0.64 2.09 42.65
CA GLY A 96 0.29 2.98 43.35
C GLY A 96 1.52 3.39 42.53
N GLY A 97 1.40 3.48 41.23
CA GLY A 97 2.45 3.85 40.26
C GLY A 97 3.13 2.67 39.59
N GLU A 98 2.71 1.43 39.90
CA GLU A 98 3.13 0.22 39.18
C GLU A 98 1.98 -0.38 38.40
N TRP A 99 2.25 -0.75 37.15
CA TRP A 99 1.28 -1.40 36.28
C TRP A 99 1.27 -2.90 36.52
N VAL A 100 0.13 -3.43 36.96
CA VAL A 100 -0.07 -4.85 37.25
C VAL A 100 -0.98 -5.46 36.23
N ILE A 101 -0.53 -6.56 35.60
CA ILE A 101 -1.35 -7.34 34.66
C ILE A 101 -2.46 -8.04 35.44
N ILE A 102 -3.67 -7.95 34.93
CA ILE A 102 -4.85 -8.61 35.51
C ILE A 102 -5.44 -9.58 34.53
N ASP A 103 -5.89 -10.73 35.03
CA ASP A 103 -6.55 -11.76 34.24
C ASP A 103 -8.04 -11.45 34.04
N GLU A 104 -8.71 -12.14 33.10
CA GLU A 104 -10.13 -11.96 32.82
C GLU A 104 -11.04 -12.29 34.01
N ASP A 105 -10.56 -13.13 34.93
CA ASP A 105 -11.26 -13.51 36.16
C ASP A 105 -11.18 -12.42 37.29
N ASP A 106 -10.31 -11.40 37.14
CA ASP A 106 -10.19 -10.30 38.10
C ASP A 106 -11.47 -9.43 38.03
N PRO A 107 -12.14 -9.17 39.15
CA PRO A 107 -13.36 -8.35 39.20
C PRO A 107 -13.18 -6.95 38.61
N ARG A 108 -11.93 -6.45 38.58
CA ARG A 108 -11.57 -5.13 38.06
C ARG A 108 -11.36 -5.14 36.51
N TYR A 109 -11.31 -6.30 35.89
CA TYR A 109 -11.01 -6.42 34.45
C TYR A 109 -11.97 -5.59 33.56
N ASN A 110 -13.22 -5.44 33.99
CA ASN A 110 -14.24 -4.65 33.31
C ASN A 110 -14.42 -3.24 33.89
N SER A 111 -13.57 -2.82 34.84
CA SER A 111 -13.60 -1.46 35.40
C SER A 111 -13.03 -0.44 34.40
N SER A 112 -13.37 0.83 34.64
CA SER A 112 -12.78 1.95 33.87
C SER A 112 -11.30 2.19 34.17
N GLU A 113 -10.75 1.56 35.20
CA GLU A 113 -9.35 1.65 35.62
C GLU A 113 -8.47 0.65 34.85
N ALA A 114 -9.07 -0.40 34.28
CA ALA A 114 -8.36 -1.42 33.53
C ALA A 114 -8.08 -0.93 32.10
N ILE A 115 -6.81 -0.85 31.75
CA ILE A 115 -6.31 -0.34 30.48
C ILE A 115 -5.70 -1.49 29.67
N TRP A 116 -5.95 -1.54 28.38
CA TRP A 116 -5.31 -2.51 27.49
C TRP A 116 -3.79 -2.37 27.49
N TYR A 117 -3.06 -3.47 27.43
CA TYR A 117 -1.64 -3.50 27.09
C TYR A 117 -1.41 -4.33 25.84
N THR A 118 -0.32 -4.03 25.15
CA THR A 118 0.07 -4.70 23.92
C THR A 118 1.41 -5.42 24.08
N LYS A 119 1.64 -6.34 23.16
CA LYS A 119 2.90 -7.07 23.03
C LYS A 119 3.09 -7.48 21.55
N GLY A 120 4.33 -7.46 21.07
CA GLY A 120 4.64 -8.03 19.76
C GLY A 120 4.60 -9.55 19.80
N ASP A 121 4.11 -10.17 18.74
CA ASP A 121 4.00 -11.63 18.62
C ASP A 121 5.38 -12.33 18.71
N ASN A 122 6.45 -11.63 18.36
CA ASN A 122 7.85 -12.10 18.38
C ASN A 122 8.73 -11.36 19.41
N THR A 123 8.15 -10.82 20.45
CA THR A 123 8.88 -10.15 21.55
C THR A 123 8.59 -10.82 22.88
N GLU A 124 9.53 -10.82 23.80
CA GLU A 124 9.31 -11.33 25.17
C GLU A 124 8.76 -10.23 26.09
N THR A 125 9.09 -8.98 25.81
CA THR A 125 8.69 -7.82 26.62
C THR A 125 7.29 -7.35 26.26
N VAL A 126 6.52 -7.00 27.27
CA VAL A 126 5.24 -6.31 27.13
C VAL A 126 5.47 -4.81 26.93
N ASP A 127 4.60 -4.19 26.16
CA ASP A 127 4.55 -2.74 26.06
C ASP A 127 3.85 -2.16 27.31
N GLY A 128 4.01 -0.88 27.53
CA GLY A 128 3.25 -0.16 28.56
C GLY A 128 1.74 -0.14 28.26
N PRO A 129 0.95 0.45 29.17
CA PRO A 129 -0.48 0.59 28.96
C PRO A 129 -0.80 1.34 27.67
N LEU A 130 -1.81 0.85 26.96
CA LEU A 130 -2.26 1.43 25.71
C LEU A 130 -2.86 2.81 25.97
N THR A 131 -2.17 3.83 25.56
CA THR A 131 -2.70 5.20 25.60
C THR A 131 -3.75 5.41 24.51
N LYS A 132 -4.62 6.41 24.66
CA LYS A 132 -5.69 6.71 23.67
C LYS A 132 -5.18 7.18 22.29
N ASN A 133 -3.86 7.22 22.07
CA ASN A 133 -3.25 7.59 20.78
C ASN A 133 -3.26 6.42 19.78
N ILE A 134 -4.44 5.88 19.55
CA ILE A 134 -4.63 4.77 18.60
C ILE A 134 -4.81 5.33 17.20
N VAL A 135 -4.02 4.82 16.28
CA VAL A 135 -4.15 5.12 14.85
C VAL A 135 -5.27 4.28 14.23
N GLY A 136 -5.43 3.05 14.70
CA GLY A 136 -6.44 2.11 14.28
C GLY A 136 -6.04 0.66 14.46
N LYS A 137 -6.87 -0.23 13.92
CA LYS A 137 -6.77 -1.70 14.01
C LYS A 137 -6.32 -2.30 12.68
N VAL A 138 -5.52 -3.34 12.73
CA VAL A 138 -5.10 -4.12 11.57
C VAL A 138 -5.79 -5.49 11.60
N TYR A 139 -6.54 -5.81 10.55
CA TYR A 139 -7.08 -7.14 10.35
C TYR A 139 -6.08 -8.02 9.62
N GLU A 140 -5.98 -9.31 9.95
CA GLU A 140 -5.01 -10.21 9.32
C GLU A 140 -5.17 -10.30 7.80
N ASN A 141 -6.40 -10.16 7.28
CA ASN A 141 -6.70 -10.10 5.85
C ASN A 141 -6.16 -8.81 5.16
N ASN A 142 -5.79 -7.81 5.93
CA ASN A 142 -5.27 -6.53 5.46
C ASN A 142 -3.72 -6.47 5.48
N ILE A 143 -3.07 -7.64 5.55
CA ILE A 143 -1.61 -7.79 5.55
C ILE A 143 -1.14 -8.33 4.20
N PHE A 144 -0.51 -7.48 3.40
CA PHE A 144 -0.06 -7.81 2.05
C PHE A 144 1.46 -8.01 2.01
N LYS A 145 1.91 -9.23 2.27
CA LYS A 145 3.34 -9.58 2.44
C LYS A 145 4.17 -9.25 1.19
N ILE A 146 3.68 -9.59 0.00
CA ILE A 146 4.42 -9.38 -1.27
C ILE A 146 4.39 -7.92 -1.72
N VAL A 147 3.25 -7.25 -1.57
CA VAL A 147 3.06 -5.86 -2.04
C VAL A 147 3.98 -4.90 -1.31
N GLY A 148 4.18 -5.08 -0.01
CA GLY A 148 5.07 -4.23 0.79
C GLY A 148 6.53 -4.34 0.35
N VAL A 149 7.00 -5.55 -0.01
CA VAL A 149 8.35 -5.75 -0.56
C VAL A 149 8.49 -5.00 -1.88
N LEU A 150 7.49 -5.10 -2.78
CA LEU A 150 7.49 -4.38 -4.06
C LEU A 150 7.51 -2.86 -3.86
N VAL A 151 6.67 -2.33 -2.98
CA VAL A 151 6.61 -0.89 -2.68
C VAL A 151 7.94 -0.39 -2.14
N ARG A 152 8.58 -1.16 -1.25
CA ARG A 152 9.91 -0.82 -0.72
C ARG A 152 10.98 -0.84 -1.81
N TYR A 153 10.96 -1.84 -2.71
CA TYR A 153 11.88 -1.91 -3.84
C TYR A 153 11.72 -0.70 -4.77
N VAL A 154 10.48 -0.36 -5.14
CA VAL A 154 10.19 0.83 -5.96
C VAL A 154 10.66 2.10 -5.27
N LYS A 155 10.37 2.27 -3.98
CA LYS A 155 10.81 3.44 -3.20
C LYS A 155 12.33 3.56 -3.10
N ALA A 156 13.05 2.44 -2.99
CA ALA A 156 14.51 2.44 -2.94
C ALA A 156 15.16 2.75 -4.30
N ASN A 157 14.49 2.41 -5.40
CA ASN A 157 15.05 2.50 -6.76
C ASN A 157 14.29 3.48 -7.67
N TYR A 158 13.47 4.37 -7.13
CA TYR A 158 12.55 5.20 -7.93
C TYR A 158 13.27 6.06 -8.97
N ILE A 159 14.46 6.60 -8.66
CA ILE A 159 15.26 7.41 -9.61
C ILE A 159 15.66 6.53 -10.80
N MET A 160 16.18 5.33 -10.55
CA MET A 160 16.59 4.40 -11.61
C MET A 160 15.39 3.99 -12.49
N ILE A 161 14.24 3.76 -11.87
CA ILE A 161 12.99 3.41 -12.58
C ILE A 161 12.53 4.57 -13.47
N ILE A 162 12.61 5.81 -13.00
CA ILE A 162 12.29 7.01 -13.78
C ILE A 162 13.24 7.14 -14.98
N ILE A 163 14.56 7.02 -14.75
CA ILE A 163 15.55 7.08 -15.84
C ILE A 163 15.27 6.02 -16.89
N LEU A 164 15.01 4.77 -16.46
CA LEU A 164 14.71 3.67 -17.38
C LEU A 164 13.41 3.94 -18.17
N ALA A 165 12.37 4.49 -17.52
CA ALA A 165 11.14 4.86 -18.20
C ALA A 165 11.37 5.95 -19.26
N ILE A 166 12.16 6.98 -18.96
CA ILE A 166 12.50 8.04 -19.92
C ILE A 166 13.28 7.47 -21.10
N LEU A 167 14.27 6.61 -20.85
CA LEU A 167 15.04 5.94 -21.89
C LEU A 167 14.16 5.06 -22.78
N LEU A 168 13.22 4.34 -22.18
CA LEU A 168 12.26 3.49 -22.92
C LEU A 168 11.36 4.34 -23.83
N ILE A 169 10.82 5.44 -23.31
CA ILE A 169 9.99 6.36 -24.09
C ILE A 169 10.81 6.95 -25.25
N GLY A 170 12.03 7.45 -24.98
CA GLY A 170 12.90 7.95 -26.02
C GLY A 170 13.25 6.90 -27.09
N PHE A 171 13.50 5.66 -26.68
CA PHE A 171 13.75 4.55 -27.60
C PHE A 171 12.54 4.26 -28.50
N VAL A 172 11.32 4.23 -27.93
CA VAL A 172 10.09 4.05 -28.71
C VAL A 172 9.88 5.17 -29.71
N GLU A 173 10.15 6.42 -29.33
CA GLU A 173 10.05 7.57 -30.24
C GLU A 173 11.05 7.46 -31.41
N VAL A 174 12.30 7.06 -31.13
CA VAL A 174 13.31 6.82 -32.19
C VAL A 174 12.86 5.70 -33.12
N LEU A 175 12.31 4.60 -32.61
CA LEU A 175 11.81 3.52 -33.45
C LEU A 175 10.63 3.97 -34.35
N ASN A 176 9.71 4.77 -33.81
CA ASN A 176 8.59 5.32 -34.57
C ASN A 176 9.08 6.29 -35.65
N TYR A 177 10.09 7.11 -35.35
CA TYR A 177 10.72 8.01 -36.33
C TYR A 177 11.39 7.24 -37.48
N LEU A 178 12.19 6.20 -37.15
CA LEU A 178 12.86 5.36 -38.13
C LEU A 178 11.85 4.61 -39.04
N LYS A 179 10.77 4.09 -38.42
CA LYS A 179 9.72 3.42 -39.19
C LYS A 179 9.02 4.37 -40.14
N GLY A 180 8.70 5.60 -39.70
CA GLY A 180 8.11 6.61 -40.59
C GLY A 180 9.03 7.00 -41.76
N LYS A 181 10.35 7.07 -41.53
CA LYS A 181 11.32 7.36 -42.58
C LYS A 181 11.41 6.23 -43.63
N LEU A 182 11.40 4.97 -43.21
CA LEU A 182 11.40 3.82 -44.09
C LEU A 182 10.13 3.76 -44.97
N GLU A 183 8.95 4.05 -44.40
CA GLU A 183 7.69 4.10 -45.16
C GLU A 183 7.69 5.22 -46.21
N ILE A 184 8.37 6.34 -45.99
CA ILE A 184 8.49 7.44 -46.97
C ILE A 184 9.44 7.02 -48.10
N GLU A 185 10.55 6.36 -47.81
CA GLU A 185 11.54 5.92 -48.78
C GLU A 185 10.95 4.86 -49.74
N ASP A 186 10.12 3.92 -49.22
CA ASP A 186 9.40 2.93 -50.00
C ASP A 186 8.40 3.58 -50.99
N VAL A 187 7.72 4.66 -50.58
CA VAL A 187 6.74 5.36 -51.43
C VAL A 187 7.44 6.13 -52.55
N GLU A 188 8.57 6.78 -52.30
CA GLU A 188 9.36 7.47 -53.33
C GLU A 188 9.96 6.53 -54.37
N CYS A 189 10.35 5.31 -54.00
CA CYS A 189 10.83 4.29 -54.94
C CYS A 189 9.74 3.84 -55.90
N TYR A 190 8.50 3.67 -55.48
CA TYR A 190 7.38 3.27 -56.34
C TYR A 190 6.94 4.36 -57.31
N GLU A 191 7.11 5.64 -56.97
CA GLU A 191 6.71 6.77 -57.83
C GLU A 191 7.71 6.99 -58.99
N ASN A 192 8.98 6.64 -58.79
CA ASN A 192 10.03 6.76 -59.81
C ASN A 192 10.06 5.57 -60.82
N ASP A 193 9.41 4.47 -60.52
CA ASP A 193 9.33 3.30 -61.43
C ASP A 193 8.14 3.35 -62.42
N GLU A 194 7.26 4.40 -62.32
CA GLU A 194 6.10 4.62 -63.20
C GLU A 194 6.32 5.73 -64.28
N GLU A 195 7.48 6.39 -64.33
CA GLU A 195 7.88 7.33 -65.39
C GLU A 195 8.77 6.61 -66.48
#